data_199a15c8484d918a9676a7fe540a1a90
#
_entry.id   199a15c8484d918a9676a7fe540a1a90
#
_cell.length_a   1.000
_cell.length_b   1.000
_cell.length_c   1.000
_cell.angle_alpha   90.00
_cell.angle_beta   90.00
_cell.angle_gamma   90.00
#
_symmetry.space_group_name_H-M   'P 1'
#
loop_
_entity.id
_entity.type
_entity.pdbx_description
1 polymer ?
#
loop_
_entity_poly.entity_id
_entity_poly.type
_entity_poly.pdbx_seq_one_letter_code
_entity_poly.pdbx_strand_id
1 'polypeptide(L)' 'MLEETFLRLQPSESNVCEMASRIFAAYVSSGQLTTENEDQLIERSISIAIKMAQKTDRTIESDNENGEQ' A
#
# COMPACT_ATOMS: atom_id res chain seq x y z
N MET A 1 -3.62 7.08 -23.94
CA MET A 1 -2.29 6.90 -23.45
C MET A 1 -2.17 7.30 -22.03
N LEU A 2 -1.13 6.82 -21.40
CA LEU A 2 -0.96 7.09 -19.99
C LEU A 2 -0.76 8.56 -19.70
N GLU A 3 -0.14 9.26 -20.60
CA GLU A 3 0.13 10.66 -20.35
C GLU A 3 -1.15 11.46 -20.27
N GLU A 4 -2.26 10.87 -20.68
CA GLU A 4 -3.50 11.59 -20.60
C GLU A 4 -4.29 11.24 -19.37
N THR A 5 -3.73 10.40 -18.52
CA THR A 5 -4.37 10.01 -17.31
C THR A 5 -3.78 10.78 -16.14
N PHE A 6 -4.60 11.56 -15.50
CA PHE A 6 -4.13 12.36 -14.37
C PHE A 6 -4.67 11.78 -13.09
N LEU A 7 -3.76 11.49 -12.18
CA LEU A 7 -4.14 10.95 -10.89
C LEU A 7 -3.84 11.97 -9.82
N ARG A 8 -4.82 12.19 -8.95
CA ARG A 8 -4.64 13.10 -7.85
C ARG A 8 -4.80 12.33 -6.58
N LEU A 9 -3.70 11.81 -6.11
CA LEU A 9 -3.73 11.02 -4.90
C LEU A 9 -3.47 11.91 -3.69
N GLN A 10 -4.26 11.73 -2.66
CA GLN A 10 -3.99 12.37 -1.41
C GLN A 10 -2.67 11.82 -0.86
N PRO A 11 -2.00 12.58 0.02
CA PRO A 11 -0.72 12.09 0.56
C PRO A 11 -0.80 10.70 1.17
N SER A 12 -1.87 10.41 1.89
CA SER A 12 -2.00 9.09 2.47
C SER A 12 -2.19 8.04 1.39
N GLU A 13 -2.91 8.38 0.33
CA GLU A 13 -3.10 7.45 -0.76
C GLU A 13 -1.79 7.19 -1.51
N SER A 14 -0.98 8.24 -1.66
CA SER A 14 0.32 8.08 -2.28
C SER A 14 1.20 7.14 -1.47
N ASN A 15 1.19 7.30 -0.16
CA ASN A 15 1.98 6.44 0.71
C ASN A 15 1.53 5.00 0.61
N VAL A 16 0.23 4.78 0.62
CA VAL A 16 -0.30 3.43 0.51
C VAL A 16 0.06 2.83 -0.83
N CYS A 17 -0.01 3.63 -1.90
CA CYS A 17 0.32 3.14 -3.22
C CYS A 17 1.79 2.74 -3.29
N GLU A 18 2.65 3.53 -2.67
CA GLU A 18 4.07 3.22 -2.65
C GLU A 18 4.34 1.92 -1.89
N MET A 19 3.69 1.76 -0.75
CA MET A 19 3.83 0.53 0.01
C MET A 19 3.29 -0.66 -0.78
N ALA A 20 2.14 -0.47 -1.40
CA ALA A 20 1.52 -1.55 -2.16
C ALA A 20 2.39 -1.96 -3.34
N SER A 21 3.07 -1.00 -3.95
CA SER A 21 3.91 -1.32 -5.10
C SER A 21 5.09 -2.21 -4.67
N ARG A 22 5.59 -2.02 -3.48
CA ARG A 22 6.66 -2.87 -2.98
C ARG A 22 6.17 -4.27 -2.69
N ILE A 23 4.96 -4.37 -2.16
CA ILE A 23 4.36 -5.68 -1.92
C ILE A 23 4.10 -6.38 -3.25
N PHE A 24 3.58 -5.63 -4.20
CA PHE A 24 3.30 -6.19 -5.51
C PHE A 24 4.58 -6.66 -6.18
N ALA A 25 5.65 -5.88 -6.04
CA ALA A 25 6.94 -6.27 -6.61
C ALA A 25 7.42 -7.60 -6.04
N ALA A 26 7.13 -7.85 -4.76
CA ALA A 26 7.51 -9.12 -4.15
C ALA A 26 6.74 -10.28 -4.78
N TYR A 27 5.46 -10.06 -5.07
CA TYR A 27 4.69 -11.10 -5.77
C TYR A 27 5.30 -11.38 -7.13
N VAL A 28 5.69 -10.33 -7.84
CA VAL A 28 6.29 -10.51 -9.16
C VAL A 28 7.61 -11.26 -9.05
N SER A 29 8.45 -10.85 -8.11
CA SER A 29 9.75 -11.49 -7.94
C SER A 29 9.63 -12.95 -7.56
N SER A 30 8.60 -13.31 -6.84
CA SER A 30 8.43 -14.71 -6.43
C SER A 30 7.74 -15.55 -7.50
N GLY A 31 7.43 -14.95 -8.64
CA GLY A 31 6.87 -15.69 -9.75
C GLY A 31 5.39 -15.97 -9.62
N GLN A 32 4.70 -15.24 -8.78
CA GLN A 32 3.27 -15.50 -8.57
C GLN A 32 2.36 -14.73 -9.51
N LEU A 33 2.89 -13.76 -10.22
CA LEU A 33 2.06 -12.94 -11.09
C LEU A 33 1.73 -13.66 -12.38
N THR A 34 0.46 -13.63 -12.76
CA THR A 34 0.00 -14.11 -14.06
C THR A 34 -0.95 -13.08 -14.61
N THR A 35 -1.27 -13.21 -15.90
CA THR A 35 -2.24 -12.29 -16.49
C THR A 35 -3.61 -12.50 -15.89
N GLU A 36 -3.89 -13.68 -15.37
CA GLU A 36 -5.19 -13.95 -14.78
C GLU A 36 -5.36 -13.40 -13.39
N ASN A 37 -4.27 -13.27 -12.64
CA ASN A 37 -4.39 -12.84 -11.26
C ASN A 37 -3.83 -11.44 -11.00
N GLU A 38 -3.51 -10.71 -12.05
CA GLU A 38 -2.88 -9.40 -11.90
C GLU A 38 -3.72 -8.45 -11.05
N ASP A 39 -4.99 -8.31 -11.41
CA ASP A 39 -5.86 -7.41 -10.67
C ASP A 39 -6.01 -7.85 -9.23
N GLN A 40 -6.09 -9.14 -9.04
CA GLN A 40 -6.25 -9.69 -7.71
C GLN A 40 -5.03 -9.40 -6.85
N LEU A 41 -3.85 -9.53 -7.41
CA LEU A 41 -2.63 -9.26 -6.66
C LEU A 41 -2.48 -7.76 -6.38
N ILE A 42 -2.93 -6.92 -7.30
CA ILE A 42 -2.91 -5.49 -7.05
C ILE A 42 -3.82 -5.16 -5.88
N GLU A 43 -5.04 -5.68 -5.89
CA GLU A 43 -5.97 -5.42 -4.80
C GLU A 43 -5.46 -5.97 -3.49
N ARG A 44 -4.83 -7.12 -3.54
CA ARG A 44 -4.28 -7.72 -2.33
C ARG A 44 -3.15 -6.86 -1.78
N SER A 45 -2.29 -6.37 -2.66
CA SER A 45 -1.18 -5.53 -2.24
C SER A 45 -1.68 -4.26 -1.56
N ILE A 46 -2.70 -3.64 -2.14
CA ILE A 46 -3.25 -2.42 -1.58
C ILE A 46 -3.91 -2.72 -0.23
N SER A 47 -4.64 -3.82 -0.15
CA SER A 47 -5.30 -4.20 1.08
C SER A 47 -4.30 -4.41 2.21
N ILE A 48 -3.20 -5.08 1.90
CA ILE A 48 -2.16 -5.32 2.90
C ILE A 48 -1.52 -4.01 3.32
N ALA A 49 -1.25 -3.14 2.34
CA ALA A 49 -0.64 -1.85 2.64
C ALA A 49 -1.53 -1.01 3.55
N ILE A 50 -2.83 -1.04 3.29
CA ILE A 50 -3.77 -0.28 4.12
C ILE A 50 -3.76 -0.82 5.55
N LYS A 51 -3.77 -2.12 5.69
CA LYS A 51 -3.73 -2.73 7.02
C LYS A 51 -2.45 -2.34 7.75
N MET A 52 -1.34 -2.35 7.04
CA MET A 52 -0.08 -1.97 7.65
C MET A 52 -0.11 -0.51 8.10
N ALA A 53 -0.63 0.36 7.24
CA ALA A 53 -0.70 1.77 7.56
C ALA A 53 -1.59 2.01 8.77
N GLN A 54 -2.73 1.33 8.81
CA GLN A 54 -3.65 1.51 9.92
C GLN A 54 -3.05 1.02 11.23
N LYS A 55 -2.39 -0.12 11.19
CA LYS A 55 -1.75 -0.63 12.39
C LYS A 55 -0.64 0.29 12.85
N THR A 56 0.14 0.79 11.92
CA THR A 56 1.22 1.69 12.24
C THR A 56 0.69 2.95 12.90
N ASP A 57 -0.37 3.50 12.32
CA ASP A 57 -0.96 4.73 12.84
C ASP A 57 -1.45 4.54 14.27
N ARG A 58 -2.16 3.44 14.51
CA ARG A 58 -2.67 3.19 15.85
C ARG A 58 -1.53 2.98 16.85
N THR A 59 -0.50 2.29 16.43
CA THR A 59 0.62 2.01 17.31
C THR A 59 1.34 3.29 17.68
N ILE A 60 1.57 4.15 16.69
CA ILE A 60 2.27 5.40 16.94
C ILE A 60 1.43 6.32 17.79
N GLU A 61 0.13 6.37 17.57
CA GLU A 61 -0.74 7.19 18.37
C GLU A 61 -0.72 6.76 19.83
N SER A 62 -0.76 5.44 20.04
CA SER A 62 -0.67 4.92 21.39
C SER A 62 0.63 5.33 22.05
N ASP A 63 1.71 5.19 21.33
CA ASP A 63 3.02 5.55 21.86
C ASP A 63 3.08 7.03 22.18
N ASN A 64 2.52 7.85 21.31
CA ASN A 64 2.52 9.28 21.58
C ASN A 64 1.75 9.62 22.81
N GLU A 65 0.61 8.97 23.01
CA GLU A 65 -0.17 9.23 24.18
C GLU A 65 0.57 8.89 25.44
N ASN A 66 1.39 7.86 25.36
CA ASN A 66 2.17 7.45 26.53
C ASN A 66 3.48 8.19 26.62
N GLY A 67 4.11 8.41 25.50
CA GLY A 67 5.44 8.94 25.47
C GLY A 67 5.52 10.42 25.67
N GLU A 68 4.46 11.12 25.35
CA GLU A 68 4.51 12.54 25.49
C GLU A 68 4.46 12.99 26.88
N GLN A 69 3.95 12.15 27.72
CA GLN A 69 3.86 12.52 29.11
C GLN A 69 5.18 12.32 29.79
#